data_03c2de9e04f6f982a47d94b642cf32ad
#
_entry.id   03c2de9e04f6f982a47d94b642cf32ad
#
_cell.length_a   1.000
_cell.length_b   1.000
_cell.length_c   1.000
_cell.angle_alpha   90.00
_cell.angle_beta   90.00
_cell.angle_gamma   90.00
#
_symmetry.space_group_name_H-M   'P 1'
#
loop_
_entity.id
_entity.type
_entity.pdbx_description
1 polymer ?
#
loop_
_entity_poly.entity_id
_entity_poly.type
_entity_poly.pdbx_seq_one_letter_code
_entity_poly.pdbx_strand_id
1 'polypeptide(L)'
;MAISRRSFISGSVASAVGMATLGLPKFSFAAGDNPIKVATILDLSGGLDIYGKPMADAINLAASEINASGGLLGRPLQMITYDAQSNMQLYAQYAQQAALKDKVAVVHAGITSASREVIRPVLDRFRTLYFYPAQYEGGVCDRNYFSSGSTPAQTVEKMVPYAMKKWGKKVYILAADYNYGQIISSWVKKYVADNGGETVAVEFFPLDVTDFGAAISKIQTAKPDFIWSALVGGAHLSFYRQWHAAGMTGKIPMTSTSFGSGNEHIILSPEESNGMLICANYMQEINQPTNIDFVKRFKEKYGPNAPYVSDLAMGAYQSFLLWAEGVRKAGDTDRMKVIEALESGLSIDSPSGKATVDAGTHHLTLDVHIAEVKDHQMQILETYAQQPPLDTAMVCDLKKNPRDTKQYQIQL
;
A
#
# COMPACT_ATOMS: atom_id res chain seq x y z
N MET A 1 -75.49 11.31 3.57
CA MET A 1 -76.28 10.40 4.43
C MET A 1 -75.28 9.54 5.20
N ALA A 2 -75.42 9.59 6.49
CA ALA A 2 -74.60 8.96 7.53
C ALA A 2 -74.92 7.47 7.70
N ILE A 3 -74.16 6.87 8.65
CA ILE A 3 -74.40 5.61 9.38
C ILE A 3 -73.55 4.44 8.91
N SER A 4 -72.83 3.69 9.71
CA SER A 4 -72.45 3.54 11.14
C SER A 4 -71.93 2.11 11.33
N ARG A 5 -70.84 1.95 12.06
CA ARG A 5 -70.36 0.90 12.99
C ARG A 5 -71.09 -0.47 13.05
N ARG A 6 -70.32 -1.56 13.05
CA ARG A 6 -70.04 -2.50 14.22
C ARG A 6 -69.74 -3.94 13.74
N SER A 7 -68.56 -4.40 14.18
CA SER A 7 -68.22 -5.68 14.81
C SER A 7 -68.82 -6.99 14.28
N PHE A 8 -67.96 -7.97 13.90
CA PHE A 8 -68.13 -9.36 14.35
C PHE A 8 -66.76 -10.03 14.52
N ILE A 9 -66.60 -10.60 15.69
CA ILE A 9 -65.48 -11.45 16.12
C ILE A 9 -65.82 -12.87 15.75
N SER A 10 -64.90 -13.60 15.12
CA SER A 10 -64.85 -15.05 15.23
C SER A 10 -63.42 -15.54 15.01
N GLY A 11 -62.92 -16.27 15.97
CA GLY A 11 -61.54 -16.77 16.06
C GLY A 11 -61.29 -17.95 15.14
N SER A 12 -60.05 -18.06 14.74
CA SER A 12 -59.47 -19.31 14.24
C SER A 12 -58.04 -19.39 14.79
N VAL A 13 -57.80 -20.40 15.58
CA VAL A 13 -56.49 -20.81 16.11
C VAL A 13 -55.71 -21.37 14.95
N ALA A 14 -54.64 -20.72 14.55
CA ALA A 14 -53.65 -21.27 13.64
C ALA A 14 -52.31 -21.37 14.39
N SER A 15 -51.86 -22.57 14.59
CA SER A 15 -50.58 -22.91 15.20
C SER A 15 -49.43 -22.34 14.39
N ALA A 16 -48.73 -21.33 14.89
CA ALA A 16 -47.49 -20.83 14.31
C ALA A 16 -46.32 -21.70 14.78
N VAL A 17 -45.78 -22.51 13.93
CA VAL A 17 -44.47 -23.12 14.09
C VAL A 17 -43.42 -22.01 13.99
N GLY A 18 -42.86 -21.64 15.13
CA GLY A 18 -41.80 -20.65 15.23
C GLY A 18 -40.48 -21.20 14.62
N MET A 19 -40.10 -20.74 13.43
CA MET A 19 -38.74 -20.78 12.99
C MET A 19 -37.96 -19.72 13.80
N ALA A 20 -37.18 -20.16 14.78
CA ALA A 20 -36.20 -19.33 15.45
C ALA A 20 -35.07 -19.05 14.45
N THR A 21 -35.15 -17.93 13.74
CA THR A 21 -33.99 -17.33 13.10
C THR A 21 -33.06 -16.87 14.21
N LEU A 22 -31.95 -17.58 14.40
CA LEU A 22 -30.82 -17.11 15.21
C LEU A 22 -30.28 -15.83 14.53
N GLY A 23 -30.88 -14.71 14.88
CA GLY A 23 -30.37 -13.40 14.47
C GLY A 23 -29.02 -13.17 15.15
N LEU A 24 -27.97 -13.09 14.36
CA LEU A 24 -26.69 -12.53 14.83
C LEU A 24 -26.98 -11.18 15.51
N PRO A 25 -26.40 -10.91 16.68
CA PRO A 25 -26.60 -9.64 17.35
C PRO A 25 -26.11 -8.50 16.43
N LYS A 26 -27.05 -7.69 15.94
CA LYS A 26 -26.70 -6.40 15.33
C LYS A 26 -26.27 -5.51 16.49
N PHE A 27 -24.95 -5.33 16.66
CA PHE A 27 -24.44 -4.30 17.55
C PHE A 27 -24.89 -2.94 16.97
N SER A 28 -25.91 -2.36 17.59
CA SER A 28 -26.31 -0.98 17.32
C SER A 28 -25.63 -0.13 18.37
N PHE A 29 -24.64 0.68 17.97
CA PHE A 29 -24.09 1.70 18.86
C PHE A 29 -25.19 2.71 19.19
N ALA A 30 -25.37 3.04 20.45
CA ALA A 30 -26.27 4.11 20.85
C ALA A 30 -25.76 5.45 20.31
N ALA A 31 -26.67 6.32 19.86
CA ALA A 31 -26.31 7.68 19.45
C ALA A 31 -25.76 8.44 20.68
N GLY A 32 -24.42 8.50 20.80
CA GLY A 32 -23.72 9.11 21.95
C GLY A 32 -22.36 8.50 22.26
N ASP A 33 -22.03 7.34 21.67
CA ASP A 33 -20.73 6.72 21.88
C ASP A 33 -19.62 7.59 21.23
N ASN A 34 -18.64 7.99 22.04
CA ASN A 34 -17.49 8.81 21.61
C ASN A 34 -16.65 8.05 20.56
N PRO A 35 -16.78 8.33 19.25
CA PRO A 35 -16.14 7.55 18.22
C PRO A 35 -14.61 7.74 18.26
N ILE A 36 -13.88 6.71 17.85
CA ILE A 36 -12.45 6.83 17.56
C ILE A 36 -12.31 7.37 16.13
N LYS A 37 -11.80 8.59 16.01
CA LYS A 37 -11.58 9.23 14.71
C LYS A 37 -10.27 8.76 14.09
N VAL A 38 -10.33 8.36 12.83
CA VAL A 38 -9.19 7.95 12.02
C VAL A 38 -9.20 8.73 10.71
N ALA A 39 -8.06 9.30 10.31
CA ALA A 39 -7.97 10.00 9.04
C ALA A 39 -7.22 9.19 7.98
N THR A 40 -7.68 9.34 6.74
CA THR A 40 -6.92 8.98 5.53
C THR A 40 -6.66 10.24 4.71
N ILE A 41 -5.42 10.40 4.21
CA ILE A 41 -5.05 11.50 3.30
C ILE A 41 -4.38 10.85 2.09
N LEU A 42 -5.15 10.68 1.02
CA LEU A 42 -4.77 9.93 -0.18
C LEU A 42 -5.20 10.71 -1.42
N ASP A 43 -4.66 10.35 -2.58
CA ASP A 43 -5.08 10.93 -3.85
C ASP A 43 -6.31 10.18 -4.36
N LEU A 44 -7.50 10.75 -4.15
CA LEU A 44 -8.76 10.21 -4.68
C LEU A 44 -9.10 10.83 -6.04
N SER A 45 -8.38 11.88 -6.41
CA SER A 45 -8.36 12.51 -7.71
C SER A 45 -6.94 12.99 -8.05
N GLY A 46 -6.70 13.44 -9.29
CA GLY A 46 -5.36 13.83 -9.76
C GLY A 46 -4.57 12.68 -10.36
N GLY A 47 -3.28 12.89 -10.64
CA GLY A 47 -2.43 11.96 -11.39
C GLY A 47 -2.06 10.66 -10.67
N LEU A 48 -2.31 10.56 -9.36
CA LEU A 48 -2.00 9.39 -8.52
C LEU A 48 -3.25 8.70 -7.98
N ASP A 49 -4.44 9.03 -8.48
CA ASP A 49 -5.71 8.44 -8.03
C ASP A 49 -5.81 6.94 -8.32
N ILE A 50 -5.09 6.45 -9.32
CA ILE A 50 -4.96 5.02 -9.63
C ILE A 50 -4.41 4.21 -8.45
N TYR A 51 -3.62 4.83 -7.58
CA TYR A 51 -3.10 4.25 -6.34
C TYR A 51 -4.03 4.54 -5.15
N GLY A 52 -4.44 5.80 -5.01
CA GLY A 52 -5.12 6.28 -3.80
C GLY A 52 -6.52 5.71 -3.60
N LYS A 53 -7.29 5.53 -4.66
CA LYS A 53 -8.65 4.96 -4.57
C LYS A 53 -8.65 3.52 -4.04
N PRO A 54 -7.88 2.55 -4.60
CA PRO A 54 -7.81 1.21 -4.05
C PRO A 54 -7.29 1.15 -2.61
N MET A 55 -6.36 2.06 -2.23
CA MET A 55 -5.87 2.17 -0.85
C MET A 55 -6.98 2.61 0.11
N ALA A 56 -7.78 3.61 -0.28
CA ALA A 56 -8.92 4.08 0.52
C ALA A 56 -9.99 2.98 0.66
N ASP A 57 -10.26 2.24 -0.41
CA ASP A 57 -11.20 1.12 -0.38
C ASP A 57 -10.75 0.02 0.58
N ALA A 58 -9.47 -0.33 0.57
CA ALA A 58 -8.91 -1.35 1.45
C ALA A 58 -9.01 -0.93 2.94
N ILE A 59 -8.69 0.33 3.28
CA ILE A 59 -8.86 0.87 4.63
C ILE A 59 -10.35 0.89 5.03
N ASN A 60 -11.24 1.32 4.14
CA ASN A 60 -12.67 1.37 4.41
C ASN A 60 -13.28 -0.03 4.60
N LEU A 61 -12.75 -1.06 3.94
CA LEU A 61 -13.12 -2.45 4.22
C LEU A 61 -12.74 -2.81 5.67
N ALA A 62 -11.47 -2.63 6.07
CA ALA A 62 -10.99 -2.94 7.41
C ALA A 62 -11.79 -2.19 8.49
N ALA A 63 -12.02 -0.88 8.32
CA ALA A 63 -12.79 -0.08 9.25
C ALA A 63 -14.24 -0.57 9.40
N SER A 64 -14.88 -0.94 8.27
CA SER A 64 -16.25 -1.46 8.30
C SER A 64 -16.36 -2.82 8.99
N GLU A 65 -15.38 -3.69 8.82
CA GLU A 65 -15.33 -5.01 9.48
C GLU A 65 -15.13 -4.88 10.99
N ILE A 66 -14.24 -3.98 11.42
CA ILE A 66 -14.06 -3.67 12.84
C ILE A 66 -15.35 -3.09 13.44
N ASN A 67 -16.01 -2.17 12.74
CA ASN A 67 -17.27 -1.60 13.21
C ASN A 67 -18.39 -2.65 13.28
N ALA A 68 -18.47 -3.55 12.30
CA ALA A 68 -19.45 -4.64 12.30
C ALA A 68 -19.23 -5.64 13.43
N SER A 69 -17.99 -5.79 13.92
CA SER A 69 -17.62 -6.65 15.05
C SER A 69 -17.71 -5.97 16.43
N GLY A 70 -18.31 -4.78 16.52
CA GLY A 70 -18.50 -4.06 17.80
C GLY A 70 -17.49 -2.93 18.03
N GLY A 71 -16.77 -2.52 16.99
CA GLY A 71 -15.83 -1.40 17.04
C GLY A 71 -14.48 -1.75 17.67
N LEU A 72 -13.75 -0.73 18.04
CA LEU A 72 -12.45 -0.85 18.70
C LEU A 72 -12.55 -0.37 20.14
N LEU A 73 -12.25 -1.23 21.11
CA LEU A 73 -12.49 -1.00 22.54
C LEU A 73 -13.97 -0.67 22.86
N GLY A 74 -14.92 -1.28 22.12
CA GLY A 74 -16.35 -1.02 22.25
C GLY A 74 -16.81 0.33 21.70
N ARG A 75 -15.96 1.03 20.95
CA ARG A 75 -16.23 2.34 20.33
C ARG A 75 -16.24 2.24 18.82
N PRO A 76 -17.18 2.90 18.12
CA PRO A 76 -17.18 2.89 16.65
C PRO A 76 -15.99 3.67 16.11
N LEU A 77 -15.45 3.22 14.96
CA LEU A 77 -14.49 3.98 14.18
C LEU A 77 -15.23 4.98 13.30
N GLN A 78 -14.80 6.24 13.34
CA GLN A 78 -15.24 7.30 12.43
C GLN A 78 -14.12 7.63 11.47
N MET A 79 -14.31 7.27 10.21
CA MET A 79 -13.36 7.59 9.15
C MET A 79 -13.53 9.02 8.66
N ILE A 80 -12.41 9.74 8.51
CA ILE A 80 -12.33 11.09 7.93
C ILE A 80 -11.38 10.99 6.74
N THR A 81 -11.93 11.15 5.55
CA THR A 81 -11.19 10.97 4.30
C THR A 81 -10.93 12.32 3.66
N TYR A 82 -9.67 12.57 3.31
CA TYR A 82 -9.22 13.76 2.59
C TYR A 82 -8.65 13.37 1.23
N ASP A 83 -9.08 14.09 0.20
CA ASP A 83 -8.54 13.97 -1.16
C ASP A 83 -7.41 14.99 -1.35
N ALA A 84 -6.19 14.51 -1.44
CA ALA A 84 -4.99 15.34 -1.61
C ALA A 84 -4.78 15.80 -3.07
N GLN A 85 -5.50 15.25 -4.05
CA GLN A 85 -5.51 15.68 -5.45
C GLN A 85 -4.11 15.74 -6.08
N SER A 86 -3.19 14.87 -5.67
CA SER A 86 -1.77 14.88 -6.04
C SER A 86 -1.06 16.22 -5.75
N ASN A 87 -1.55 16.97 -4.77
CA ASN A 87 -1.05 18.29 -4.40
C ASN A 87 -0.36 18.27 -3.04
N MET A 88 0.95 18.58 -3.01
CA MET A 88 1.75 18.56 -1.78
C MET A 88 1.26 19.56 -0.72
N GLN A 89 0.70 20.70 -1.12
CA GLN A 89 0.16 21.70 -0.17
C GLN A 89 -1.10 21.16 0.52
N LEU A 90 -1.96 20.43 -0.20
CA LEU A 90 -3.15 19.82 0.38
C LEU A 90 -2.78 18.70 1.36
N TYR A 91 -1.75 17.93 1.10
CA TYR A 91 -1.23 16.95 2.05
C TYR A 91 -0.83 17.58 3.39
N ALA A 92 -0.07 18.69 3.36
CA ALA A 92 0.33 19.42 4.56
C ALA A 92 -0.88 20.02 5.30
N GLN A 93 -1.80 20.64 4.56
CA GLN A 93 -3.00 21.26 5.11
C GLN A 93 -3.90 20.22 5.79
N TYR A 94 -4.15 19.09 5.13
CA TYR A 94 -5.01 18.04 5.68
C TYR A 94 -4.35 17.29 6.86
N ALA A 95 -3.04 17.12 6.86
CA ALA A 95 -2.32 16.60 8.03
C ALA A 95 -2.51 17.49 9.26
N GLN A 96 -2.40 18.83 9.06
CA GLN A 96 -2.66 19.79 10.13
C GLN A 96 -4.13 19.80 10.57
N GLN A 97 -5.07 19.72 9.63
CA GLN A 97 -6.50 19.67 9.93
C GLN A 97 -6.87 18.41 10.72
N ALA A 98 -6.41 17.25 10.28
CA ALA A 98 -6.64 15.97 10.96
C ALA A 98 -6.14 16.00 12.41
N ALA A 99 -4.93 16.56 12.63
CA ALA A 99 -4.32 16.63 13.95
C ALA A 99 -5.00 17.66 14.88
N LEU A 100 -5.23 18.89 14.41
CA LEU A 100 -5.65 20.00 15.27
C LEU A 100 -7.16 20.17 15.35
N LYS A 101 -7.86 20.09 14.23
CA LYS A 101 -9.31 20.32 14.15
C LYS A 101 -10.09 19.05 14.49
N ASP A 102 -9.77 17.97 13.78
CA ASP A 102 -10.53 16.72 13.91
C ASP A 102 -10.03 15.87 15.08
N LYS A 103 -8.78 16.08 15.51
CA LYS A 103 -8.13 15.40 16.64
C LYS A 103 -8.22 13.88 16.52
N VAL A 104 -7.76 13.38 15.37
CA VAL A 104 -7.78 11.96 15.07
C VAL A 104 -6.75 11.19 15.91
N ALA A 105 -7.02 9.93 16.18
CA ALA A 105 -6.12 9.04 16.91
C ALA A 105 -4.91 8.62 16.03
N VAL A 106 -5.12 8.50 14.72
CA VAL A 106 -4.12 8.07 13.75
C VAL A 106 -4.43 8.63 12.37
N VAL A 107 -3.37 8.77 11.57
CA VAL A 107 -3.44 9.14 10.15
C VAL A 107 -2.79 8.03 9.31
N HIS A 108 -3.50 7.50 8.34
CA HIS A 108 -2.97 6.64 7.27
C HIS A 108 -2.89 7.46 6.00
N ALA A 109 -1.69 7.73 5.49
CA ALA A 109 -1.56 8.77 4.47
C ALA A 109 -0.32 8.64 3.59
N GLY A 110 -0.42 9.27 2.42
CA GLY A 110 0.67 9.44 1.48
C GLY A 110 0.82 8.27 0.51
N ILE A 111 1.29 8.59 -0.69
CA ILE A 111 1.59 7.62 -1.75
C ILE A 111 3.06 7.75 -2.15
N THR A 112 3.53 8.99 -2.34
CA THR A 112 4.92 9.27 -2.71
C THR A 112 5.79 9.59 -1.49
N SER A 113 7.10 9.39 -1.64
CA SER A 113 8.07 9.84 -0.63
C SER A 113 8.01 11.36 -0.40
N ALA A 114 7.68 12.13 -1.44
CA ALA A 114 7.46 13.57 -1.31
C ALA A 114 6.27 13.89 -0.39
N SER A 115 5.11 13.23 -0.59
CA SER A 115 3.95 13.42 0.28
C SER A 115 4.23 12.97 1.72
N ARG A 116 4.97 11.86 1.91
CA ARG A 116 5.39 11.39 3.24
C ARG A 116 6.19 12.47 3.99
N GLU A 117 7.21 13.07 3.35
CA GLU A 117 8.06 14.06 3.99
C GLU A 117 7.36 15.41 4.22
N VAL A 118 6.27 15.68 3.54
CA VAL A 118 5.40 16.82 3.82
C VAL A 118 4.47 16.55 5.01
N ILE A 119 3.95 15.33 5.15
CA ILE A 119 3.03 14.92 6.22
C ILE A 119 3.76 14.69 7.54
N ARG A 120 4.86 13.94 7.52
CA ARG A 120 5.56 13.42 8.70
C ARG A 120 5.94 14.50 9.71
N PRO A 121 6.60 15.62 9.35
CA PRO A 121 6.97 16.67 10.31
C PRO A 121 5.75 17.35 10.92
N VAL A 122 4.64 17.46 10.19
CA VAL A 122 3.39 18.06 10.70
C VAL A 122 2.79 17.16 11.78
N LEU A 123 2.66 15.85 11.51
CA LEU A 123 2.07 14.91 12.45
C LEU A 123 2.97 14.68 13.68
N ASP A 124 4.29 14.69 13.53
CA ASP A 124 5.22 14.64 14.66
C ASP A 124 5.08 15.87 15.55
N ARG A 125 5.07 17.07 14.97
CA ARG A 125 4.86 18.34 15.71
C ARG A 125 3.59 18.33 16.54
N PHE A 126 2.50 17.79 16.00
CA PHE A 126 1.19 17.74 16.67
C PHE A 126 0.93 16.41 17.39
N ARG A 127 1.96 15.55 17.49
CA ARG A 127 1.90 14.27 18.22
C ARG A 127 0.74 13.38 17.78
N THR A 128 0.49 13.30 16.48
CA THR A 128 -0.52 12.43 15.89
C THR A 128 0.17 11.25 15.22
N LEU A 129 -0.20 10.02 15.57
CA LEU A 129 0.40 8.80 15.06
C LEU A 129 0.22 8.70 13.54
N TYR A 130 1.28 8.31 12.84
CA TYR A 130 1.31 8.26 11.38
C TYR A 130 1.70 6.89 10.86
N PHE A 131 0.88 6.35 9.93
CA PHE A 131 1.19 5.18 9.13
C PHE A 131 1.34 5.56 7.66
N TYR A 132 2.46 5.17 7.06
CA TYR A 132 2.75 5.32 5.64
C TYR A 132 2.65 3.95 4.96
N PRO A 133 1.69 3.73 4.06
CA PRO A 133 1.38 2.41 3.53
C PRO A 133 2.16 2.00 2.29
N ALA A 134 2.80 2.95 1.58
CA ALA A 134 3.45 2.69 0.30
C ALA A 134 4.87 2.13 0.47
N GLN A 135 5.29 1.32 -0.50
CA GLN A 135 6.70 0.97 -0.66
C GLN A 135 7.54 2.24 -0.87
N TYR A 136 8.80 2.22 -0.46
CA TYR A 136 9.66 3.38 -0.61
C TYR A 136 11.15 3.04 -0.53
N GLU A 137 12.00 4.04 -0.70
CA GLU A 137 13.46 3.94 -0.79
C GLU A 137 14.20 3.58 0.51
N GLY A 138 13.50 3.46 1.64
CA GLY A 138 14.09 3.19 2.95
C GLY A 138 14.63 4.45 3.66
N GLY A 139 15.13 4.28 4.88
CA GLY A 139 15.91 5.28 5.60
C GLY A 139 15.12 6.25 6.51
N VAL A 140 13.81 6.15 6.61
CA VAL A 140 13.05 6.94 7.61
C VAL A 140 13.28 6.36 9.01
N CYS A 141 13.70 7.22 9.93
CA CYS A 141 13.87 6.90 11.34
C CYS A 141 13.07 7.90 12.18
N ASP A 142 11.90 7.50 12.63
CA ASP A 142 10.96 8.39 13.34
C ASP A 142 10.02 7.55 14.21
N ARG A 143 10.04 7.81 15.52
CA ARG A 143 9.22 7.03 16.47
C ARG A 143 7.72 7.28 16.33
N ASN A 144 7.32 8.40 15.71
CA ASN A 144 5.90 8.71 15.48
C ASN A 144 5.36 8.15 14.17
N TYR A 145 6.20 7.43 13.41
CA TYR A 145 5.93 6.95 12.06
C TYR A 145 6.08 5.44 11.98
N PHE A 146 5.17 4.79 11.25
CA PHE A 146 5.25 3.36 10.90
C PHE A 146 5.10 3.20 9.39
N SER A 147 5.98 2.38 8.79
CA SER A 147 5.91 2.01 7.38
C SER A 147 5.38 0.59 7.23
N SER A 148 4.32 0.42 6.44
CA SER A 148 3.77 -0.90 6.11
C SER A 148 4.07 -1.35 4.68
N GLY A 149 4.69 -0.49 3.87
CA GLY A 149 5.23 -0.86 2.56
C GLY A 149 6.62 -1.49 2.66
N SER A 150 7.02 -2.17 1.59
CA SER A 150 8.35 -2.79 1.47
C SER A 150 9.45 -1.78 1.18
N THR A 151 10.69 -2.17 1.47
CA THR A 151 11.91 -1.38 1.24
C THR A 151 12.87 -2.10 0.26
N PRO A 152 13.93 -1.44 -0.25
CA PRO A 152 14.84 -2.03 -1.24
C PRO A 152 15.51 -3.33 -0.81
N ALA A 153 15.88 -3.49 0.46
CA ALA A 153 16.47 -4.74 0.96
C ALA A 153 15.50 -5.92 0.89
N GLN A 154 14.21 -5.63 0.86
CA GLN A 154 13.18 -6.67 0.74
C GLN A 154 12.88 -7.02 -0.72
N THR A 155 12.92 -6.05 -1.63
CA THR A 155 12.47 -6.20 -3.03
C THR A 155 13.60 -6.11 -4.05
N VAL A 156 14.33 -5.00 -4.11
CA VAL A 156 15.39 -4.75 -5.13
C VAL A 156 16.52 -5.76 -4.99
N GLU A 157 16.94 -6.05 -3.74
CA GLU A 157 17.99 -7.04 -3.43
C GLU A 157 17.65 -8.44 -3.96
N LYS A 158 16.37 -8.81 -3.99
CA LYS A 158 15.93 -10.13 -4.49
C LYS A 158 15.75 -10.12 -6.01
N MET A 159 15.19 -9.04 -6.54
CA MET A 159 14.88 -8.95 -7.97
C MET A 159 16.12 -8.78 -8.85
N VAL A 160 17.11 -7.99 -8.43
CA VAL A 160 18.31 -7.75 -9.25
C VAL A 160 19.03 -9.04 -9.61
N PRO A 161 19.46 -9.89 -8.65
CA PRO A 161 20.15 -11.15 -9.00
C PRO A 161 19.26 -12.11 -9.79
N TYR A 162 17.95 -12.12 -9.52
CA TYR A 162 17.00 -12.93 -10.27
C TYR A 162 16.94 -12.51 -11.74
N ALA A 163 16.74 -11.23 -12.01
CA ALA A 163 16.68 -10.68 -13.36
C ALA A 163 18.00 -10.86 -14.11
N MET A 164 19.14 -10.60 -13.45
CA MET A 164 20.48 -10.79 -14.03
C MET A 164 20.75 -12.25 -14.40
N LYS A 165 20.32 -13.20 -13.55
CA LYS A 165 20.44 -14.64 -13.87
C LYS A 165 19.59 -15.03 -15.07
N LYS A 166 18.39 -14.44 -15.20
CA LYS A 166 17.43 -14.77 -16.25
C LYS A 166 17.81 -14.13 -17.60
N TRP A 167 18.35 -12.90 -17.60
CA TRP A 167 18.44 -12.09 -18.80
C TRP A 167 19.84 -11.59 -19.17
N GLY A 168 20.75 -11.46 -18.21
CA GLY A 168 22.11 -10.95 -18.42
C GLY A 168 22.46 -9.81 -17.47
N LYS A 169 23.58 -9.14 -17.70
CA LYS A 169 24.23 -8.28 -16.70
C LYS A 169 24.20 -6.78 -17.00
N LYS A 170 23.70 -6.37 -18.17
CA LYS A 170 23.65 -4.97 -18.58
C LYS A 170 22.26 -4.39 -18.37
N VAL A 171 22.15 -3.44 -17.46
CA VAL A 171 20.88 -2.85 -17.04
C VAL A 171 20.75 -1.41 -17.50
N TYR A 172 19.62 -1.05 -18.08
CA TYR A 172 19.20 0.32 -18.36
C TYR A 172 18.12 0.72 -17.36
N ILE A 173 18.27 1.83 -16.65
CA ILE A 173 17.32 2.28 -15.62
C ILE A 173 16.52 3.47 -16.11
N LEU A 174 15.18 3.38 -16.03
CA LEU A 174 14.24 4.50 -16.19
C LEU A 174 13.60 4.76 -14.84
N ALA A 175 13.61 5.99 -14.36
CA ALA A 175 13.07 6.32 -13.06
C ALA A 175 12.33 7.66 -13.05
N ALA A 176 11.40 7.82 -12.12
CA ALA A 176 10.72 9.08 -11.87
C ALA A 176 11.69 10.10 -11.25
N ASP A 177 11.61 11.36 -11.68
CA ASP A 177 12.51 12.44 -11.25
C ASP A 177 12.06 13.07 -9.92
N TYR A 178 12.18 12.30 -8.85
CA TYR A 178 12.06 12.75 -7.47
C TYR A 178 12.81 11.78 -6.53
N ASN A 179 12.83 12.06 -5.22
CA ASN A 179 13.65 11.33 -4.26
C ASN A 179 13.50 9.80 -4.36
N TYR A 180 12.29 9.25 -4.52
CA TYR A 180 12.10 7.81 -4.71
C TYR A 180 12.89 7.29 -5.91
N GLY A 181 12.66 7.83 -7.11
CA GLY A 181 13.31 7.31 -8.33
C GLY A 181 14.82 7.45 -8.28
N GLN A 182 15.33 8.56 -7.75
CA GLN A 182 16.78 8.81 -7.60
C GLN A 182 17.43 7.82 -6.64
N ILE A 183 16.81 7.58 -5.46
CA ILE A 183 17.36 6.68 -4.44
C ILE A 183 17.20 5.21 -4.85
N ILE A 184 16.05 4.81 -5.40
CA ILE A 184 15.85 3.44 -5.92
C ILE A 184 16.85 3.13 -7.04
N SER A 185 17.12 4.08 -7.93
CA SER A 185 18.15 3.89 -8.98
C SER A 185 19.55 3.63 -8.38
N SER A 186 19.87 4.28 -7.27
CA SER A 186 21.12 4.03 -6.55
C SER A 186 21.15 2.63 -5.94
N TRP A 187 20.06 2.16 -5.35
CA TRP A 187 19.92 0.78 -4.86
C TRP A 187 20.07 -0.24 -5.98
N VAL A 188 19.40 -0.02 -7.11
CA VAL A 188 19.54 -0.92 -8.29
C VAL A 188 20.98 -0.96 -8.76
N LYS A 189 21.64 0.19 -8.92
CA LYS A 189 23.07 0.28 -9.31
C LYS A 189 23.96 -0.50 -8.34
N LYS A 190 23.74 -0.33 -7.05
CA LYS A 190 24.50 -1.06 -6.02
C LYS A 190 24.34 -2.58 -6.17
N TYR A 191 23.11 -3.08 -6.21
CA TYR A 191 22.90 -4.52 -6.30
C TYR A 191 23.31 -5.11 -7.66
N VAL A 192 23.24 -4.34 -8.74
CA VAL A 192 23.80 -4.72 -10.05
C VAL A 192 25.30 -4.87 -9.96
N ALA A 193 26.02 -3.90 -9.36
CA ALA A 193 27.46 -3.96 -9.17
C ALA A 193 27.89 -5.10 -8.24
N ASP A 194 27.19 -5.28 -7.11
CA ASP A 194 27.46 -6.37 -6.14
C ASP A 194 27.33 -7.76 -6.77
N ASN A 195 26.49 -7.89 -7.82
CA ASN A 195 26.31 -9.13 -8.57
C ASN A 195 27.16 -9.20 -9.87
N GLY A 196 28.13 -8.29 -10.02
CA GLY A 196 29.05 -8.27 -11.16
C GLY A 196 28.41 -7.87 -12.48
N GLY A 197 27.39 -7.00 -12.43
CA GLY A 197 26.73 -6.40 -13.59
C GLY A 197 27.17 -4.98 -13.87
N GLU A 198 26.59 -4.39 -14.90
CA GLU A 198 26.84 -3.04 -15.40
C GLU A 198 25.52 -2.27 -15.53
N THR A 199 25.46 -1.06 -14.99
CA THR A 199 24.40 -0.11 -15.30
C THR A 199 24.83 0.74 -16.49
N VAL A 200 24.25 0.49 -17.66
CA VAL A 200 24.66 1.14 -18.91
C VAL A 200 24.16 2.58 -19.01
N ALA A 201 23.01 2.88 -18.40
CA ALA A 201 22.48 4.24 -18.29
C ALA A 201 21.40 4.34 -17.20
N VAL A 202 21.17 5.58 -16.75
CA VAL A 202 20.05 5.96 -15.89
C VAL A 202 19.42 7.22 -16.46
N GLU A 203 18.10 7.22 -16.67
CA GLU A 203 17.36 8.39 -17.09
C GLU A 203 16.22 8.68 -16.12
N PHE A 204 16.03 9.96 -15.82
CA PHE A 204 14.98 10.44 -14.91
C PHE A 204 13.92 11.22 -15.68
N PHE A 205 12.66 11.01 -15.32
CA PHE A 205 11.50 11.58 -16.00
C PHE A 205 10.55 12.24 -15.01
N PRO A 206 10.04 13.45 -15.31
CA PRO A 206 8.93 14.04 -14.54
C PRO A 206 7.71 13.12 -14.48
N LEU A 207 6.88 13.26 -13.44
CA LEU A 207 5.70 12.40 -13.24
C LEU A 207 4.63 12.58 -14.33
N ASP A 208 4.63 13.71 -15.01
CA ASP A 208 3.69 14.10 -16.06
C ASP A 208 4.21 13.89 -17.49
N VAL A 209 5.39 13.26 -17.65
CA VAL A 209 5.94 12.96 -18.97
C VAL A 209 5.03 11.98 -19.73
N THR A 210 4.80 12.28 -21.00
CA THR A 210 3.96 11.47 -21.89
C THR A 210 4.68 10.98 -23.14
N ASP A 211 5.86 11.53 -23.47
CA ASP A 211 6.65 11.15 -24.65
C ASP A 211 7.97 10.50 -24.25
N PHE A 212 8.16 9.25 -24.68
CA PHE A 212 9.34 8.44 -24.42
C PHE A 212 10.13 8.06 -25.69
N GLY A 213 9.79 8.66 -26.84
CA GLY A 213 10.43 8.31 -28.12
C GLY A 213 11.95 8.43 -28.10
N ALA A 214 12.49 9.50 -27.52
CA ALA A 214 13.93 9.70 -27.36
C ALA A 214 14.58 8.66 -26.44
N ALA A 215 13.93 8.32 -25.32
CA ALA A 215 14.42 7.30 -24.40
C ALA A 215 14.43 5.92 -25.06
N ILE A 216 13.38 5.55 -25.78
CA ILE A 216 13.28 4.29 -26.51
C ILE A 216 14.43 4.18 -27.51
N SER A 217 14.74 5.25 -28.29
CA SER A 217 15.85 5.27 -29.25
C SER A 217 17.21 5.10 -28.56
N LYS A 218 17.42 5.70 -27.41
CA LYS A 218 18.63 5.52 -26.59
C LYS A 218 18.77 4.08 -26.08
N ILE A 219 17.70 3.48 -25.59
CA ILE A 219 17.70 2.07 -25.14
C ILE A 219 18.05 1.13 -26.31
N GLN A 220 17.45 1.34 -27.48
CA GLN A 220 17.76 0.57 -28.70
C GLN A 220 19.25 0.66 -29.08
N THR A 221 19.86 1.83 -28.92
CA THR A 221 21.29 2.06 -29.20
C THR A 221 22.16 1.42 -28.11
N ALA A 222 21.80 1.52 -26.85
CA ALA A 222 22.56 1.01 -25.71
C ALA A 222 22.56 -0.52 -25.62
N LYS A 223 21.51 -1.17 -26.16
CA LYS A 223 21.34 -2.64 -26.17
C LYS A 223 21.58 -3.28 -24.79
N PRO A 224 20.85 -2.88 -23.76
CA PRO A 224 20.96 -3.53 -22.46
C PRO A 224 20.40 -4.95 -22.54
N ASP A 225 20.78 -5.80 -21.56
CA ASP A 225 20.20 -7.14 -21.43
C ASP A 225 18.76 -7.07 -20.89
N PHE A 226 18.48 -6.06 -20.06
CA PHE A 226 17.13 -5.77 -19.58
C PHE A 226 16.98 -4.31 -19.12
N ILE A 227 15.73 -3.89 -18.95
CA ILE A 227 15.36 -2.58 -18.43
C ILE A 227 14.86 -2.73 -16.98
N TRP A 228 15.29 -1.81 -16.11
CA TRP A 228 14.69 -1.59 -14.82
C TRP A 228 13.82 -0.33 -14.85
N SER A 229 12.51 -0.48 -14.64
CA SER A 229 11.57 0.64 -14.61
C SER A 229 11.20 0.99 -13.16
N ALA A 230 11.52 2.19 -12.74
CA ALA A 230 11.05 2.84 -11.51
C ALA A 230 10.25 4.10 -11.87
N LEU A 231 9.50 4.06 -12.98
CA LEU A 231 8.54 5.08 -13.38
C LEU A 231 7.32 5.03 -12.44
N VAL A 232 6.59 6.14 -12.28
CA VAL A 232 5.45 6.28 -11.38
C VAL A 232 4.32 7.04 -12.07
N GLY A 233 3.08 6.70 -11.73
CA GLY A 233 1.88 7.39 -12.22
C GLY A 233 1.60 7.16 -13.70
N GLY A 234 1.02 8.16 -14.37
CA GLY A 234 0.66 8.07 -15.80
C GLY A 234 1.82 7.83 -16.75
N ALA A 235 3.05 8.19 -16.36
CA ALA A 235 4.28 7.94 -17.13
C ALA A 235 4.51 6.44 -17.40
N HIS A 236 4.16 5.56 -16.46
CA HIS A 236 4.20 4.11 -16.66
C HIS A 236 3.45 3.67 -17.92
N LEU A 237 2.17 3.98 -17.98
CA LEU A 237 1.30 3.57 -19.08
C LEU A 237 1.77 4.13 -20.42
N SER A 238 2.22 5.40 -20.42
CA SER A 238 2.75 6.06 -21.61
C SER A 238 3.99 5.35 -22.14
N PHE A 239 4.93 4.97 -21.25
CA PHE A 239 6.14 4.28 -21.64
C PHE A 239 5.86 2.90 -22.23
N TYR A 240 5.08 2.05 -21.57
CA TYR A 240 4.85 0.68 -22.02
C TYR A 240 4.08 0.61 -23.33
N ARG A 241 3.09 1.50 -23.55
CA ARG A 241 2.38 1.62 -24.83
C ARG A 241 3.30 2.03 -25.98
N GLN A 242 4.16 3.03 -25.76
CA GLN A 242 5.13 3.47 -26.76
C GLN A 242 6.21 2.43 -27.02
N TRP A 243 6.63 1.70 -25.97
CA TRP A 243 7.54 0.57 -26.09
C TRP A 243 6.97 -0.53 -26.99
N HIS A 244 5.71 -0.88 -26.78
CA HIS A 244 5.00 -1.83 -27.62
C HIS A 244 4.83 -1.31 -29.05
N ALA A 245 4.38 -0.07 -29.23
CA ALA A 245 4.21 0.57 -30.55
C ALA A 245 5.51 0.66 -31.36
N ALA A 246 6.64 0.79 -30.67
CA ALA A 246 7.97 0.74 -31.28
C ALA A 246 8.43 -0.70 -31.63
N GLY A 247 7.59 -1.72 -31.41
CA GLY A 247 7.89 -3.12 -31.69
C GLY A 247 8.99 -3.70 -30.80
N MET A 248 9.14 -3.19 -29.57
CA MET A 248 10.21 -3.57 -28.66
C MET A 248 9.80 -4.61 -27.62
N THR A 249 8.49 -4.82 -27.40
CA THR A 249 8.00 -5.87 -26.50
C THR A 249 8.58 -7.23 -26.89
N GLY A 250 9.11 -7.96 -25.91
CA GLY A 250 9.76 -9.27 -26.11
C GLY A 250 11.20 -9.21 -26.66
N LYS A 251 11.70 -8.03 -27.10
CA LYS A 251 13.09 -7.90 -27.56
C LYS A 251 14.08 -7.60 -26.45
N ILE A 252 13.70 -6.72 -25.53
CA ILE A 252 14.45 -6.42 -24.32
C ILE A 252 13.47 -6.57 -23.16
N PRO A 253 13.71 -7.53 -22.26
CA PRO A 253 12.82 -7.78 -21.12
C PRO A 253 12.90 -6.66 -20.08
N MET A 254 11.88 -6.61 -19.20
CA MET A 254 11.80 -5.57 -18.19
C MET A 254 11.46 -6.11 -16.81
N THR A 255 11.94 -5.41 -15.80
CA THR A 255 11.48 -5.52 -14.42
C THR A 255 11.14 -4.14 -13.86
N SER A 256 10.30 -4.10 -12.85
CA SER A 256 9.87 -2.85 -12.23
C SER A 256 9.68 -3.00 -10.72
N THR A 257 9.95 -1.91 -9.98
CA THR A 257 9.61 -1.78 -8.56
C THR A 257 8.22 -1.23 -8.32
N SER A 258 7.55 -0.73 -9.35
CA SER A 258 6.28 0.01 -9.21
C SER A 258 5.18 -0.48 -10.15
N PHE A 259 5.50 -1.37 -11.10
CA PHE A 259 4.51 -1.96 -12.00
C PHE A 259 3.53 -2.86 -11.23
N GLY A 260 2.25 -2.73 -11.51
CA GLY A 260 1.17 -3.44 -10.82
C GLY A 260 0.59 -2.70 -9.63
N SER A 261 1.34 -1.76 -9.03
CA SER A 261 0.85 -0.94 -7.92
C SER A 261 -0.34 -0.03 -8.30
N GLY A 262 -0.38 0.42 -9.56
CA GLY A 262 -1.50 1.18 -10.15
C GLY A 262 -2.36 0.35 -11.11
N ASN A 263 -2.34 -0.96 -10.98
CA ASN A 263 -3.10 -1.89 -11.84
C ASN A 263 -2.70 -1.85 -13.32
N GLU A 264 -1.45 -1.48 -13.63
CA GLU A 264 -0.94 -1.36 -15.00
C GLU A 264 -1.14 -2.65 -15.80
N HIS A 265 -0.94 -3.82 -15.16
CA HIS A 265 -1.14 -5.13 -15.79
C HIS A 265 -2.60 -5.44 -16.15
N ILE A 266 -3.57 -4.73 -15.55
CA ILE A 266 -5.00 -4.82 -15.86
C ILE A 266 -5.38 -3.80 -16.96
N ILE A 267 -4.74 -2.61 -16.95
CA ILE A 267 -5.05 -1.50 -17.85
C ILE A 267 -4.39 -1.67 -19.23
N LEU A 268 -3.17 -2.20 -19.25
CA LEU A 268 -2.42 -2.49 -20.46
C LEU A 268 -2.91 -3.79 -21.11
N SER A 269 -2.79 -3.90 -22.43
CA SER A 269 -3.08 -5.17 -23.09
C SER A 269 -2.03 -6.24 -22.73
N PRO A 270 -2.36 -7.54 -22.88
CA PRO A 270 -1.37 -8.60 -22.68
C PRO A 270 -0.11 -8.42 -23.54
N GLU A 271 -0.24 -7.91 -24.75
CA GLU A 271 0.90 -7.65 -25.65
C GLU A 271 1.80 -6.53 -25.13
N GLU A 272 1.27 -5.59 -24.35
CA GLU A 272 2.02 -4.48 -23.75
C GLU A 272 2.68 -4.86 -22.43
N SER A 273 2.14 -5.84 -21.69
CA SER A 273 2.50 -6.10 -20.29
C SER A 273 3.06 -7.50 -20.00
N ASN A 274 2.78 -8.52 -20.85
CA ASN A 274 3.23 -9.89 -20.61
C ASN A 274 4.77 -9.97 -20.53
N GLY A 275 5.28 -10.75 -19.59
CA GLY A 275 6.71 -10.95 -19.37
C GLY A 275 7.36 -9.91 -18.44
N MET A 276 6.62 -8.88 -18.00
CA MET A 276 7.12 -7.95 -16.98
C MET A 276 7.36 -8.70 -15.67
N LEU A 277 8.57 -8.58 -15.10
CA LEU A 277 8.88 -9.08 -13.77
C LEU A 277 8.65 -8.00 -12.72
N ILE A 278 8.09 -8.40 -11.59
CA ILE A 278 7.90 -7.54 -10.43
C ILE A 278 8.34 -8.26 -9.15
N CYS A 279 8.71 -7.47 -8.14
CA CYS A 279 8.91 -7.97 -6.79
C CYS A 279 8.15 -7.08 -5.81
N ALA A 280 7.18 -7.66 -5.10
CA ALA A 280 6.34 -6.94 -4.16
C ALA A 280 5.97 -7.82 -2.95
N ASN A 281 5.54 -7.18 -1.87
CA ASN A 281 5.10 -7.90 -0.67
C ASN A 281 3.66 -8.41 -0.77
N TYR A 282 2.94 -8.10 -1.83
CA TYR A 282 1.59 -8.59 -2.05
C TYR A 282 1.20 -8.58 -3.53
N MET A 283 0.44 -9.59 -3.90
CA MET A 283 -0.27 -9.74 -5.17
C MET A 283 -1.60 -10.43 -4.89
N GLN A 284 -2.66 -10.03 -5.59
CA GLN A 284 -4.00 -10.58 -5.36
C GLN A 284 -4.07 -12.10 -5.60
N GLU A 285 -3.14 -12.64 -6.37
CA GLU A 285 -3.02 -14.05 -6.74
C GLU A 285 -2.35 -14.93 -5.67
N ILE A 286 -1.93 -14.37 -4.53
CA ILE A 286 -1.35 -15.17 -3.43
C ILE A 286 -2.36 -16.25 -3.00
N ASN A 287 -1.95 -17.50 -3.17
CA ASN A 287 -2.79 -18.65 -2.86
C ASN A 287 -2.69 -19.06 -1.37
N GLN A 288 -3.23 -18.20 -0.51
CA GLN A 288 -3.37 -18.45 0.93
C GLN A 288 -4.82 -18.27 1.35
N PRO A 289 -5.33 -19.09 2.30
CA PRO A 289 -6.73 -18.99 2.74
C PRO A 289 -7.14 -17.59 3.21
N THR A 290 -6.27 -16.90 3.94
CA THR A 290 -6.49 -15.54 4.41
C THR A 290 -6.63 -14.53 3.26
N ASN A 291 -5.85 -14.69 2.17
CA ASN A 291 -5.95 -13.83 1.01
C ASN A 291 -7.19 -14.15 0.17
N ILE A 292 -7.48 -15.42 -0.05
CA ILE A 292 -8.68 -15.84 -0.80
C ILE A 292 -9.95 -15.28 -0.15
N ASP A 293 -10.05 -15.38 1.18
CA ASP A 293 -11.17 -14.82 1.93
C ASP A 293 -11.21 -13.28 1.87
N PHE A 294 -10.08 -12.62 2.01
CA PHE A 294 -9.98 -11.16 1.88
C PHE A 294 -10.44 -10.66 0.50
N VAL A 295 -9.92 -11.26 -0.59
CA VAL A 295 -10.29 -10.88 -1.96
C VAL A 295 -11.79 -11.10 -2.20
N LYS A 296 -12.35 -12.18 -1.66
CA LYS A 296 -13.79 -12.44 -1.71
C LYS A 296 -14.57 -11.33 -1.03
N ARG A 297 -14.24 -10.97 0.22
CA ARG A 297 -14.92 -9.92 0.99
C ARG A 297 -14.76 -8.55 0.34
N PHE A 298 -13.61 -8.26 -0.25
CA PHE A 298 -13.36 -7.03 -0.99
C PHE A 298 -14.29 -6.92 -2.21
N LYS A 299 -14.40 -8.00 -3.00
CA LYS A 299 -15.30 -8.06 -4.15
C LYS A 299 -16.78 -8.02 -3.76
N GLU A 300 -17.16 -8.65 -2.65
CA GLU A 300 -18.53 -8.57 -2.12
C GLU A 300 -18.91 -7.15 -1.73
N LYS A 301 -17.98 -6.38 -1.16
CA LYS A 301 -18.22 -4.99 -0.76
C LYS A 301 -18.28 -4.01 -1.92
N TYR A 302 -17.35 -4.13 -2.88
CA TYR A 302 -17.18 -3.16 -3.96
C TYR A 302 -17.79 -3.60 -5.30
N GLY A 303 -18.34 -4.79 -5.35
CA GLY A 303 -19.04 -5.34 -6.51
C GLY A 303 -18.12 -5.93 -7.58
N PRO A 304 -18.70 -6.31 -8.74
CA PRO A 304 -17.97 -7.02 -9.80
C PRO A 304 -16.85 -6.19 -10.45
N ASN A 305 -16.93 -4.86 -10.35
CA ASN A 305 -15.93 -3.93 -10.87
C ASN A 305 -14.96 -3.45 -9.76
N ALA A 306 -14.87 -4.19 -8.65
CA ALA A 306 -13.89 -3.90 -7.61
C ALA A 306 -12.49 -3.80 -8.23
N PRO A 307 -11.69 -2.78 -7.88
CA PRO A 307 -10.34 -2.66 -8.40
C PRO A 307 -9.48 -3.86 -7.96
N TYR A 308 -8.45 -4.15 -8.73
CA TYR A 308 -7.41 -5.08 -8.29
C TYR A 308 -6.76 -4.55 -7.01
N VAL A 309 -6.56 -5.42 -6.04
CA VAL A 309 -5.86 -5.05 -4.80
C VAL A 309 -4.37 -5.16 -5.02
N SER A 310 -3.70 -4.01 -5.10
CA SER A 310 -2.25 -3.93 -5.26
C SER A 310 -1.51 -4.04 -3.93
N ASP A 311 -0.18 -4.08 -3.99
CA ASP A 311 0.71 -3.98 -2.83
C ASP A 311 0.49 -2.70 -2.00
N LEU A 312 0.19 -1.56 -2.66
CA LEU A 312 -0.13 -0.31 -1.97
C LEU A 312 -1.47 -0.38 -1.22
N ALA A 313 -2.48 -0.96 -1.86
CA ALA A 313 -3.79 -1.17 -1.22
C ALA A 313 -3.67 -2.15 -0.05
N MET A 314 -2.88 -3.22 -0.20
CA MET A 314 -2.59 -4.15 0.89
C MET A 314 -1.79 -3.50 2.02
N GLY A 315 -0.78 -2.70 1.69
CA GLY A 315 -0.03 -1.91 2.68
C GLY A 315 -0.95 -1.00 3.51
N ALA A 316 -1.94 -0.38 2.85
CA ALA A 316 -2.95 0.43 3.51
C ALA A 316 -3.86 -0.40 4.42
N TYR A 317 -4.32 -1.56 3.97
CA TYR A 317 -5.10 -2.50 4.78
C TYR A 317 -4.32 -3.00 6.00
N GLN A 318 -3.07 -3.44 5.79
CA GLN A 318 -2.19 -3.91 6.86
C GLN A 318 -1.87 -2.83 7.89
N SER A 319 -1.58 -1.60 7.44
CA SER A 319 -1.32 -0.48 8.34
C SER A 319 -2.48 -0.23 9.29
N PHE A 320 -3.69 -0.33 8.77
CA PHE A 320 -4.91 -0.13 9.55
C PHE A 320 -5.12 -1.26 10.57
N LEU A 321 -4.92 -2.51 10.16
CA LEU A 321 -5.03 -3.66 11.08
C LEU A 321 -3.96 -3.63 12.16
N LEU A 322 -2.71 -3.28 11.82
CA LEU A 322 -1.62 -3.15 12.80
C LEU A 322 -1.92 -2.08 13.84
N TRP A 323 -2.39 -0.91 13.40
CA TRP A 323 -2.83 0.12 14.33
C TRP A 323 -3.97 -0.38 15.24
N ALA A 324 -4.98 -1.02 14.69
CA ALA A 324 -6.11 -1.53 15.45
C ALA A 324 -5.67 -2.58 16.49
N GLU A 325 -4.76 -3.50 16.14
CA GLU A 325 -4.19 -4.46 17.08
C GLU A 325 -3.31 -3.78 18.13
N GLY A 326 -2.55 -2.75 17.74
CA GLY A 326 -1.82 -1.91 18.69
C GLY A 326 -2.73 -1.28 19.73
N VAL A 327 -3.88 -0.74 19.31
CA VAL A 327 -4.91 -0.17 20.22
C VAL A 327 -5.52 -1.25 21.11
N ARG A 328 -5.86 -2.44 20.57
CA ARG A 328 -6.38 -3.55 21.37
C ARG A 328 -5.39 -3.98 22.44
N LYS A 329 -4.12 -4.14 22.08
CA LYS A 329 -3.05 -4.53 22.98
C LYS A 329 -2.76 -3.48 24.04
N ALA A 330 -2.79 -2.20 23.67
CA ALA A 330 -2.62 -1.07 24.58
C ALA A 330 -3.83 -0.88 25.51
N GLY A 331 -5.02 -1.33 25.13
CA GLY A 331 -6.29 -1.05 25.82
C GLY A 331 -6.68 0.43 25.78
N ASP A 332 -6.05 1.23 24.91
CA ASP A 332 -6.17 2.68 24.83
C ASP A 332 -5.86 3.19 23.42
N THR A 333 -6.34 4.39 23.11
CA THR A 333 -5.99 5.11 21.88
C THR A 333 -4.87 6.14 22.09
N ASP A 334 -4.31 6.23 23.31
CA ASP A 334 -3.17 7.09 23.58
C ASP A 334 -1.99 6.72 22.67
N ARG A 335 -1.44 7.72 22.00
CA ARG A 335 -0.39 7.57 21.00
C ARG A 335 0.82 6.76 21.52
N MET A 336 1.29 7.10 22.73
CA MET A 336 2.51 6.46 23.25
C MET A 336 2.25 5.02 23.66
N LYS A 337 1.09 4.72 24.27
CA LYS A 337 0.70 3.35 24.62
C LYS A 337 0.56 2.47 23.37
N VAL A 338 0.00 3.03 22.29
CA VAL A 338 -0.12 2.31 20.99
C VAL A 338 1.26 2.08 20.38
N ILE A 339 2.17 3.07 20.39
CA ILE A 339 3.55 2.90 19.93
C ILE A 339 4.25 1.80 20.72
N GLU A 340 4.20 1.81 22.04
CA GLU A 340 4.80 0.79 22.91
C GLU A 340 4.23 -0.61 22.64
N ALA A 341 2.93 -0.70 22.40
CA ALA A 341 2.29 -1.96 22.01
C ALA A 341 2.80 -2.49 20.66
N LEU A 342 2.99 -1.61 19.67
CA LEU A 342 3.58 -1.94 18.37
C LEU A 342 5.06 -2.34 18.50
N GLU A 343 5.84 -1.58 19.27
CA GLU A 343 7.28 -1.85 19.54
C GLU A 343 7.53 -3.16 20.29
N SER A 344 6.51 -3.80 20.84
CA SER A 344 6.67 -5.12 21.48
C SER A 344 6.90 -6.27 20.48
N GLY A 345 7.12 -5.97 19.19
CA GLY A 345 7.17 -6.96 18.10
C GLY A 345 5.77 -7.46 17.71
N LEU A 346 4.79 -6.55 17.73
CA LEU A 346 3.43 -6.88 17.33
C LEU A 346 3.40 -7.43 15.91
N SER A 347 2.68 -8.50 15.71
CA SER A 347 2.46 -9.10 14.40
C SER A 347 0.99 -9.35 14.14
N ILE A 348 0.62 -9.33 12.87
CA ILE A 348 -0.69 -9.74 12.37
C ILE A 348 -0.55 -10.81 11.30
N ASP A 349 -1.52 -11.71 11.23
CA ASP A 349 -1.71 -12.57 10.07
C ASP A 349 -2.56 -11.79 9.06
N SER A 350 -1.98 -11.48 7.92
CA SER A 350 -2.62 -10.67 6.88
C SER A 350 -2.77 -11.45 5.58
N PRO A 351 -3.53 -10.93 4.61
CA PRO A 351 -3.63 -11.54 3.28
C PRO A 351 -2.28 -11.71 2.56
N SER A 352 -1.28 -10.91 2.90
CA SER A 352 0.09 -11.04 2.36
C SER A 352 1.01 -11.97 3.17
N GLY A 353 0.46 -12.69 4.15
CA GLY A 353 1.24 -13.45 5.12
C GLY A 353 1.44 -12.69 6.44
N LYS A 354 2.35 -13.18 7.27
CA LYS A 354 2.61 -12.57 8.57
C LYS A 354 3.37 -11.27 8.41
N ALA A 355 2.83 -10.19 8.95
CA ALA A 355 3.47 -8.87 9.03
C ALA A 355 3.86 -8.57 10.48
N THR A 356 5.16 -8.34 10.73
CA THR A 356 5.70 -8.11 12.08
C THR A 356 6.40 -6.76 12.16
N VAL A 357 6.07 -5.98 13.17
CA VAL A 357 6.72 -4.68 13.40
C VAL A 357 8.15 -4.88 13.89
N ASP A 358 9.12 -4.32 13.18
CA ASP A 358 10.47 -4.15 13.68
C ASP A 358 10.53 -2.93 14.61
N ALA A 359 10.77 -3.18 15.89
CA ALA A 359 10.76 -2.15 16.92
C ALA A 359 11.96 -1.18 16.85
N GLY A 360 12.97 -1.51 16.09
CA GLY A 360 14.16 -0.66 15.89
C GLY A 360 13.94 0.38 14.79
N THR A 361 13.11 0.06 13.82
CA THR A 361 12.96 0.90 12.63
C THR A 361 11.52 1.36 12.38
N HIS A 362 10.53 0.74 13.03
CA HIS A 362 9.09 0.91 12.77
C HIS A 362 8.67 0.54 11.34
N HIS A 363 9.41 -0.35 10.73
CA HIS A 363 9.07 -0.99 9.46
C HIS A 363 8.60 -2.42 9.70
N LEU A 364 8.14 -3.08 8.65
CA LEU A 364 7.63 -4.44 8.76
C LEU A 364 8.63 -5.47 8.23
N THR A 365 8.73 -6.59 8.92
CA THR A 365 9.21 -7.84 8.34
C THR A 365 8.05 -8.45 7.56
N LEU A 366 8.26 -8.73 6.28
CA LEU A 366 7.23 -9.11 5.31
C LEU A 366 7.68 -10.31 4.46
N ASP A 367 6.72 -11.08 3.98
CA ASP A 367 6.97 -11.94 2.83
C ASP A 367 7.03 -11.08 1.56
N VAL A 368 7.89 -11.47 0.61
CA VAL A 368 7.97 -10.83 -0.71
C VAL A 368 7.99 -11.87 -1.81
N HIS A 369 7.44 -11.52 -2.96
CA HIS A 369 7.23 -12.44 -4.05
C HIS A 369 7.80 -11.86 -5.34
N ILE A 370 8.51 -12.67 -6.12
CA ILE A 370 8.82 -12.38 -7.51
C ILE A 370 7.73 -13.00 -8.37
N ALA A 371 7.15 -12.21 -9.26
CA ALA A 371 6.14 -12.66 -10.19
C ALA A 371 6.40 -12.16 -11.61
N GLU A 372 5.82 -12.85 -12.58
CA GLU A 372 5.77 -12.47 -13.98
C GLU A 372 4.34 -12.19 -14.39
N VAL A 373 4.12 -11.09 -15.09
CA VAL A 373 2.81 -10.73 -15.63
C VAL A 373 2.49 -11.62 -16.83
N LYS A 374 1.30 -12.23 -16.80
CA LYS A 374 0.77 -13.01 -17.90
C LYS A 374 -0.75 -12.90 -17.95
N ASP A 375 -1.27 -12.42 -19.07
CA ASP A 375 -2.71 -12.35 -19.34
C ASP A 375 -3.49 -11.66 -18.20
N HIS A 376 -3.03 -10.45 -17.81
CA HIS A 376 -3.57 -9.64 -16.73
C HIS A 376 -3.45 -10.25 -15.32
N GLN A 377 -2.62 -11.28 -15.12
CA GLN A 377 -2.41 -11.92 -13.82
C GLN A 377 -0.94 -11.88 -13.44
N MET A 378 -0.70 -11.90 -12.13
CA MET A 378 0.63 -12.01 -11.54
C MET A 378 0.94 -13.50 -11.24
N GLN A 379 1.75 -14.14 -12.08
CA GLN A 379 2.20 -15.52 -11.83
C GLN A 379 3.38 -15.50 -10.87
N ILE A 380 3.17 -15.94 -9.63
CA ILE A 380 4.22 -15.98 -8.60
C ILE A 380 5.23 -17.05 -8.98
N LEU A 381 6.51 -16.67 -9.07
CA LEU A 381 7.64 -17.52 -9.44
C LEU A 381 8.46 -17.94 -8.22
N GLU A 382 8.72 -16.99 -7.31
CA GLU A 382 9.48 -17.21 -6.08
C GLU A 382 8.86 -16.45 -4.92
N THR A 383 9.02 -17.00 -3.71
CA THR A 383 8.60 -16.37 -2.45
C THR A 383 9.75 -16.38 -1.46
N TYR A 384 10.03 -15.21 -0.90
CA TYR A 384 11.01 -15.00 0.16
C TYR A 384 10.26 -14.66 1.44
N ALA A 385 10.22 -15.62 2.38
CA ALA A 385 9.48 -15.44 3.62
C ALA A 385 10.20 -14.51 4.59
N GLN A 386 9.45 -13.71 5.32
CA GLN A 386 9.86 -12.93 6.49
C GLN A 386 11.14 -12.11 6.27
N GLN A 387 11.16 -11.29 5.22
CA GLN A 387 12.28 -10.43 4.91
C GLN A 387 12.28 -9.19 5.82
N PRO A 388 13.35 -8.94 6.60
CA PRO A 388 13.45 -7.76 7.44
C PRO A 388 13.86 -6.51 6.64
N PRO A 389 13.58 -5.29 7.15
CA PRO A 389 13.94 -4.01 6.52
C PRO A 389 15.42 -3.65 6.80
N LEU A 390 16.36 -4.46 6.30
CA LEU A 390 17.79 -4.37 6.63
C LEU A 390 18.44 -3.07 6.20
N ASP A 391 17.98 -2.47 5.09
CA ASP A 391 18.45 -1.17 4.61
C ASP A 391 18.19 -0.05 5.62
N THR A 392 16.97 0.04 6.12
CA THR A 392 16.61 1.04 7.13
C THR A 392 17.32 0.73 8.47
N ALA A 393 17.47 -0.53 8.83
CA ALA A 393 18.20 -0.93 10.05
C ALA A 393 19.69 -0.53 10.05
N MET A 394 20.28 -0.25 8.87
CA MET A 394 21.66 0.27 8.78
C MET A 394 21.81 1.67 9.37
N VAL A 395 20.74 2.48 9.35
CA VAL A 395 20.78 3.91 9.71
C VAL A 395 19.82 4.29 10.83
N CYS A 396 18.92 3.39 11.22
CA CYS A 396 17.88 3.62 12.21
C CYS A 396 17.93 2.60 13.34
N ASP A 397 17.97 3.08 14.57
CA ASP A 397 17.78 2.26 15.78
C ASP A 397 17.02 3.10 16.83
N LEU A 398 15.69 3.05 16.77
CA LEU A 398 14.79 3.78 17.66
C LEU A 398 14.86 3.31 19.12
N LYS A 399 15.38 2.08 19.36
CA LYS A 399 15.64 1.61 20.73
C LYS A 399 16.80 2.37 21.37
N LYS A 400 17.84 2.69 20.58
CA LYS A 400 18.98 3.49 21.05
C LYS A 400 18.71 4.99 20.97
N ASN A 401 18.03 5.45 19.92
CA ASN A 401 17.72 6.85 19.71
C ASN A 401 16.22 7.09 19.48
N PRO A 402 15.38 7.05 20.52
CA PRO A 402 13.92 7.17 20.40
C PRO A 402 13.43 8.59 20.05
N ARG A 403 14.34 9.56 19.91
CA ARG A 403 14.02 10.94 19.48
C ARG A 403 14.47 11.25 18.08
N ASP A 404 14.91 10.24 17.33
CA ASP A 404 15.21 10.43 15.90
C ASP A 404 13.94 10.73 15.10
N THR A 405 14.04 11.67 14.16
CA THR A 405 12.94 12.12 13.30
C THR A 405 13.43 12.41 11.88
N LYS A 406 14.48 11.69 11.42
CA LYS A 406 15.14 11.96 10.14
C LYS A 406 14.75 10.96 9.07
N GLN A 407 14.83 11.39 7.84
CA GLN A 407 15.04 10.52 6.70
C GLN A 407 16.53 10.52 6.37
N TYR A 408 17.16 9.36 6.49
CA TYR A 408 18.55 9.18 6.12
C TYR A 408 18.66 8.80 4.64
N GLN A 409 19.59 9.44 3.97
CA GLN A 409 20.06 8.94 2.69
C GLN A 409 21.12 7.86 3.00
N ILE A 410 20.75 6.60 2.73
CA ILE A 410 21.64 5.46 2.99
C ILE A 410 22.81 5.56 2.03
N GLN A 411 24.01 5.55 2.56
CA GLN A 411 25.25 5.54 1.77
C GLN A 411 25.43 4.14 1.16
N LEU A 412 25.49 4.06 -0.18
CA LEU A 412 25.53 2.82 -0.97
C LEU A 412 26.88 2.60 -1.60
#